data_544f9fcbdc56c1861716234b58c0c55b
#
_entry.id   544f9fcbdc56c1861716234b58c0c55b
#
_cell.length_a   1.000
_cell.length_b   1.000
_cell.length_c   1.000
_cell.angle_alpha   90.00
_cell.angle_beta   90.00
_cell.angle_gamma   90.00
#
_symmetry.space_group_name_H-M   'P 1'
#
loop_
_entity.id
_entity.type
_entity.pdbx_description
1 polymer ?
#
loop_
_entity_poly.entity_id
_entity_poly.type
_entity_poly.pdbx_seq_one_letter_code
_entity_poly.pdbx_strand_id
1 'polypeptide(L)'
;MIKFDQVTKRYPGSNEALRNASFNIEAGELVFVTGHSGAGKSTLLKLIAAIERPTSGTVLIANQNISKLKPSAIPFLRRKFGLIFQDHKLLYDRNCFENVILPLHINGITGSEAAKRVRAALDKVGLLNKEKAMPITLSGGEQQRLAIARAVVSRPSILIADEPTGNLDASYAADIMGIFHAFHQVGVTVIVATHGALGMSAVQNHVLHLNQGQLTQTQSGLDGVHHE
;
A
#
# COMPACT_ATOMS: atom_id res chain seq x y z
N MET A 1 -9.81 -11.54 -0.45
CA MET A 1 -8.66 -11.58 0.46
C MET A 1 -8.77 -10.57 1.59
N ILE A 2 -9.27 -9.37 1.35
CA ILE A 2 -9.59 -8.34 2.35
C ILE A 2 -11.11 -8.12 2.31
N LYS A 3 -11.76 -8.17 3.48
CA LYS A 3 -13.20 -7.92 3.58
C LYS A 3 -13.48 -6.93 4.70
N PHE A 4 -14.23 -5.89 4.38
CA PHE A 4 -14.84 -4.95 5.31
C PHE A 4 -16.33 -5.22 5.37
N ASP A 5 -16.87 -5.27 6.58
CA ASP A 5 -18.28 -5.50 6.83
C ASP A 5 -18.77 -4.49 7.88
N GLN A 6 -19.56 -3.51 7.43
CA GLN A 6 -20.13 -2.42 8.20
C GLN A 6 -19.11 -1.68 9.12
N VAL A 7 -17.92 -1.42 8.55
CA VAL A 7 -16.79 -0.88 9.30
C VAL A 7 -16.95 0.62 9.54
N THR A 8 -16.91 1.01 10.82
CA THR A 8 -16.85 2.41 11.23
C THR A 8 -15.57 2.66 12.01
N LYS A 9 -14.91 3.78 11.75
CA LYS A 9 -13.75 4.26 12.50
C LYS A 9 -13.96 5.70 12.95
N ARG A 10 -13.91 5.89 14.27
CA ARG A 10 -13.94 7.21 14.92
C ARG A 10 -12.66 7.41 15.71
N TYR A 11 -12.06 8.59 15.61
CA TYR A 11 -10.95 9.01 16.45
C TYR A 11 -11.48 9.87 17.63
N PRO A 12 -10.83 9.86 18.80
CA PRO A 12 -11.20 10.70 19.92
C PRO A 12 -11.28 12.19 19.51
N GLY A 13 -12.37 12.87 19.87
CA GLY A 13 -12.57 14.30 19.57
C GLY A 13 -12.81 14.66 18.10
N SER A 14 -13.04 13.69 17.23
CA SER A 14 -13.28 13.93 15.80
C SER A 14 -14.55 13.23 15.30
N ASN A 15 -15.00 13.64 14.09
CA ASN A 15 -16.04 12.94 13.33
C ASN A 15 -15.58 11.54 12.93
N GLU A 16 -16.52 10.73 12.44
CA GLU A 16 -16.23 9.41 11.92
C GLU A 16 -15.38 9.51 10.63
N ALA A 17 -14.16 9.01 10.71
CA ALA A 17 -13.23 8.96 9.56
C ALA A 17 -13.64 7.92 8.52
N LEU A 18 -14.36 6.87 8.94
CA LEU A 18 -15.08 5.93 8.08
C LEU A 18 -16.45 5.63 8.67
N ARG A 19 -17.46 5.49 7.80
CA ARG A 19 -18.86 5.27 8.17
C ARG A 19 -19.40 4.07 7.43
N ASN A 20 -19.70 3.01 8.19
CA ASN A 20 -20.39 1.82 7.69
C ASN A 20 -19.84 1.27 6.37
N ALA A 21 -18.51 1.27 6.19
CA ALA A 21 -17.86 0.84 4.96
C ALA A 21 -17.92 -0.68 4.80
N SER A 22 -18.40 -1.14 3.64
CA SER A 22 -18.47 -2.56 3.28
C SER A 22 -17.95 -2.77 1.86
N PHE A 23 -16.96 -3.64 1.69
CA PHE A 23 -16.37 -4.00 0.40
C PHE A 23 -15.52 -5.26 0.52
N ASN A 24 -15.16 -5.84 -0.62
CA ASN A 24 -14.22 -6.94 -0.73
C ASN A 24 -13.10 -6.57 -1.71
N ILE A 25 -11.89 -7.06 -1.43
CA ILE A 25 -10.75 -7.07 -2.36
C ILE A 25 -10.26 -8.51 -2.44
N GLU A 26 -10.23 -9.06 -3.64
CA GLU A 26 -9.73 -10.41 -3.87
C GLU A 26 -8.19 -10.44 -3.95
N ALA A 27 -7.61 -11.63 -3.90
CA ALA A 27 -6.17 -11.79 -4.07
C ALA A 27 -5.76 -11.46 -5.51
N GLY A 28 -4.67 -10.69 -5.65
CA GLY A 28 -4.15 -10.31 -6.96
C GLY A 28 -4.85 -9.13 -7.62
N GLU A 29 -5.81 -8.46 -6.96
CA GLU A 29 -6.44 -7.26 -7.52
C GLU A 29 -5.54 -6.03 -7.42
N LEU A 30 -5.71 -5.11 -8.39
CA LEU A 30 -5.23 -3.74 -8.32
C LEU A 30 -6.41 -2.82 -7.99
N VAL A 31 -6.35 -2.18 -6.83
CA VAL A 31 -7.44 -1.36 -6.28
C VAL A 31 -6.98 0.07 -6.09
N PHE A 32 -7.76 1.01 -6.58
CA PHE A 32 -7.56 2.44 -6.32
C PHE A 32 -8.55 2.92 -5.26
N VAL A 33 -8.02 3.59 -4.24
CA VAL A 33 -8.82 4.28 -3.22
C VAL A 33 -8.77 5.77 -3.53
N THR A 34 -9.88 6.33 -3.98
CA THR A 34 -9.98 7.73 -4.41
C THR A 34 -10.83 8.58 -3.46
N GLY A 35 -10.72 9.89 -3.56
CA GLY A 35 -11.47 10.85 -2.74
C GLY A 35 -10.62 12.07 -2.40
N HIS A 36 -11.28 13.15 -2.00
CA HIS A 36 -10.61 14.40 -1.61
C HIS A 36 -9.72 14.22 -0.35
N SER A 37 -8.89 15.22 -0.04
CA SER A 37 -8.12 15.24 1.21
C SER A 37 -9.09 15.17 2.41
N GLY A 38 -8.76 14.34 3.41
CA GLY A 38 -9.62 14.12 4.58
C GLY A 38 -10.81 13.17 4.34
N ALA A 39 -11.00 12.61 3.14
CA ALA A 39 -12.12 11.68 2.85
C ALA A 39 -12.09 10.36 3.63
N GLY A 40 -10.96 10.01 4.27
CA GLY A 40 -10.80 8.76 5.03
C GLY A 40 -9.84 7.74 4.38
N LYS A 41 -9.21 8.05 3.24
CA LYS A 41 -8.31 7.14 2.50
C LYS A 41 -7.22 6.55 3.38
N SER A 42 -6.41 7.37 4.03
CA SER A 42 -5.32 6.91 4.90
C SER A 42 -5.84 6.13 6.11
N THR A 43 -7.04 6.45 6.62
CA THR A 43 -7.69 5.66 7.69
C THR A 43 -8.04 4.25 7.19
N LEU A 44 -8.62 4.14 5.99
CA LEU A 44 -8.93 2.86 5.36
C LEU A 44 -7.65 2.02 5.18
N LEU A 45 -6.57 2.62 4.64
CA LEU A 45 -5.29 1.93 4.50
C LEU A 45 -4.69 1.48 5.84
N LYS A 46 -4.78 2.31 6.89
CA LYS A 46 -4.32 1.96 8.26
C LYS A 46 -5.09 0.78 8.85
N LEU A 47 -6.40 0.67 8.57
CA LEU A 47 -7.21 -0.48 8.99
C LEU A 47 -6.79 -1.74 8.23
N ILE A 48 -6.56 -1.65 6.90
CA ILE A 48 -6.06 -2.79 6.11
C ILE A 48 -4.68 -3.24 6.61
N ALA A 49 -3.78 -2.29 6.91
CA ALA A 49 -2.43 -2.60 7.42
C ALA A 49 -2.42 -3.05 8.88
N ALA A 50 -3.58 -3.19 9.54
CA ALA A 50 -3.73 -3.47 10.97
C ALA A 50 -2.91 -2.51 11.86
N ILE A 51 -2.69 -1.26 11.40
CA ILE A 51 -2.11 -0.17 12.20
C ILE A 51 -3.17 0.37 13.17
N GLU A 52 -4.41 0.47 12.68
CA GLU A 52 -5.58 0.87 13.45
C GLU A 52 -6.55 -0.30 13.57
N ARG A 53 -7.46 -0.21 14.55
CA ARG A 53 -8.58 -1.12 14.69
C ARG A 53 -9.89 -0.37 14.41
N PRO A 54 -10.91 -1.03 13.85
CA PRO A 54 -12.22 -0.41 13.67
C PRO A 54 -12.86 -0.11 15.03
N THR A 55 -13.69 0.91 15.09
CA THR A 55 -14.54 1.21 16.25
C THR A 55 -15.72 0.26 16.33
N SER A 56 -16.30 -0.08 15.16
CA SER A 56 -17.34 -1.11 15.00
C SER A 56 -17.23 -1.77 13.63
N GLY A 57 -17.97 -2.85 13.42
CA GLY A 57 -17.89 -3.67 12.22
C GLY A 57 -16.72 -4.67 12.25
N THR A 58 -16.51 -5.35 11.13
CA THR A 58 -15.52 -6.42 11.02
C THR A 58 -14.58 -6.18 9.85
N VAL A 59 -13.27 -6.29 10.10
CA VAL A 59 -12.25 -6.29 9.07
C VAL A 59 -11.56 -7.64 9.07
N LEU A 60 -11.64 -8.36 7.94
CA LEU A 60 -10.93 -9.61 7.71
C LEU A 60 -9.78 -9.36 6.73
N ILE A 61 -8.60 -9.89 7.04
CA ILE A 61 -7.41 -9.81 6.18
C ILE A 61 -6.79 -11.21 6.14
N ALA A 62 -6.71 -11.79 4.96
CA ALA A 62 -6.26 -13.16 4.78
C ALA A 62 -6.99 -14.12 5.75
N ASN A 63 -8.31 -13.97 5.86
CA ASN A 63 -9.23 -14.71 6.74
C ASN A 63 -8.99 -14.48 8.26
N GLN A 64 -8.19 -13.50 8.65
CA GLN A 64 -7.97 -13.14 10.05
C GLN A 64 -8.76 -11.89 10.42
N ASN A 65 -9.60 -11.96 11.47
CA ASN A 65 -10.33 -10.80 11.99
C ASN A 65 -9.38 -9.93 12.81
N ILE A 66 -9.03 -8.74 12.29
CA ILE A 66 -8.06 -7.84 12.96
C ILE A 66 -8.58 -7.29 14.29
N SER A 67 -9.91 -7.17 14.47
CA SER A 67 -10.49 -6.69 15.73
C SER A 67 -10.30 -7.69 16.88
N LYS A 68 -10.24 -8.99 16.56
CA LYS A 68 -10.07 -10.09 17.51
C LYS A 68 -8.62 -10.57 17.62
N LEU A 69 -7.73 -10.06 16.78
CA LEU A 69 -6.34 -10.50 16.73
C LEU A 69 -5.59 -10.06 18.01
N LYS A 70 -4.90 -10.98 18.66
CA LYS A 70 -4.04 -10.64 19.79
C LYS A 70 -2.90 -9.72 19.35
N PRO A 71 -2.47 -8.74 20.17
CA PRO A 71 -1.37 -7.83 19.82
C PRO A 71 -0.10 -8.56 19.37
N SER A 72 0.23 -9.70 19.97
CA SER A 72 1.38 -10.54 19.60
C SER A 72 1.29 -11.17 18.20
N ALA A 73 0.09 -11.29 17.62
CA ALA A 73 -0.12 -11.84 16.29
C ALA A 73 -0.06 -10.78 15.17
N ILE A 74 -0.22 -9.49 15.52
CA ILE A 74 -0.20 -8.39 14.54
C ILE A 74 1.13 -8.33 13.76
N PRO A 75 2.33 -8.45 14.37
CA PRO A 75 3.58 -8.43 13.62
C PRO A 75 3.65 -9.53 12.55
N PHE A 76 3.13 -10.72 12.81
CA PHE A 76 3.09 -11.81 11.84
C PHE A 76 2.14 -11.52 10.66
N LEU A 77 1.00 -10.88 10.92
CA LEU A 77 0.12 -10.41 9.85
C LEU A 77 0.82 -9.34 9.02
N ARG A 78 1.49 -8.38 9.65
CA ARG A 78 2.18 -7.26 8.98
C ARG A 78 3.33 -7.72 8.07
N ARG A 79 3.91 -8.89 8.27
CA ARG A 79 4.91 -9.47 7.36
C ARG A 79 4.38 -9.73 5.95
N LYS A 80 3.05 -9.80 5.79
CA LYS A 80 2.39 -9.95 4.49
C LYS A 80 2.29 -8.65 3.69
N PHE A 81 2.56 -7.51 4.34
CA PHE A 81 2.39 -6.20 3.74
C PHE A 81 3.72 -5.56 3.34
N GLY A 82 3.73 -4.92 2.15
CA GLY A 82 4.64 -3.85 1.80
C GLY A 82 3.90 -2.52 1.98
N LEU A 83 4.42 -1.63 2.82
CA LEU A 83 3.78 -0.35 3.14
C LEU A 83 4.60 0.80 2.59
N ILE A 84 3.97 1.66 1.81
CA ILE A 84 4.54 2.89 1.26
C ILE A 84 3.69 4.05 1.79
N PHE A 85 4.31 4.87 2.63
CA PHE A 85 3.66 6.01 3.27
C PHE A 85 3.91 7.29 2.48
N GLN A 86 3.00 8.24 2.55
CA GLN A 86 3.11 9.55 1.90
C GLN A 86 4.41 10.29 2.25
N ASP A 87 4.88 10.20 3.49
CA ASP A 87 6.11 10.80 4.01
C ASP A 87 7.32 9.84 3.98
N HIS A 88 7.26 8.77 3.17
CA HIS A 88 8.25 7.73 2.94
C HIS A 88 8.70 6.95 4.19
N LYS A 89 8.69 7.55 5.38
CA LYS A 89 9.16 6.97 6.66
C LYS A 89 10.54 6.33 6.53
N LEU A 90 11.46 6.99 5.81
CA LEU A 90 12.83 6.54 5.68
C LEU A 90 13.61 6.76 6.98
N LEU A 91 14.57 5.88 7.24
CA LEU A 91 15.50 6.00 8.35
C LEU A 91 16.69 6.83 7.86
N TYR A 92 16.76 8.09 8.29
CA TYR A 92 17.75 9.05 7.83
C TYR A 92 19.15 8.87 8.47
N ASP A 93 19.23 8.05 9.52
CA ASP A 93 20.46 7.59 10.17
C ASP A 93 21.07 6.35 9.50
N ARG A 94 20.47 5.86 8.42
CA ARG A 94 20.84 4.64 7.69
C ARG A 94 20.90 4.91 6.19
N ASN A 95 21.88 4.28 5.52
CA ASN A 95 21.99 4.37 4.07
C ASN A 95 20.86 3.60 3.34
N CYS A 96 20.84 3.66 2.00
CA CYS A 96 19.80 3.01 1.19
C CYS A 96 19.76 1.49 1.42
N PHE A 97 20.92 0.84 1.43
CA PHE A 97 21.01 -0.60 1.66
C PHE A 97 20.43 -0.99 3.03
N GLU A 98 20.80 -0.26 4.07
CA GLU A 98 20.35 -0.48 5.46
C GLU A 98 18.86 -0.21 5.64
N ASN A 99 18.28 0.75 4.91
CA ASN A 99 16.83 0.97 4.88
C ASN A 99 16.11 -0.25 4.27
N VAL A 100 16.61 -0.79 3.17
CA VAL A 100 15.94 -1.87 2.43
C VAL A 100 16.14 -3.24 3.10
N ILE A 101 17.25 -3.49 3.80
CA ILE A 101 17.48 -4.78 4.44
C ILE A 101 16.61 -5.03 5.67
N LEU A 102 16.12 -3.98 6.31
CA LEU A 102 15.41 -4.06 7.59
C LEU A 102 14.20 -5.02 7.58
N PRO A 103 13.29 -5.00 6.60
CA PRO A 103 12.19 -5.95 6.52
C PRO A 103 12.64 -7.41 6.40
N LEU A 104 13.79 -7.66 5.76
CA LEU A 104 14.35 -9.00 5.67
C LEU A 104 14.83 -9.51 7.04
N HIS A 105 15.55 -8.66 7.79
CA HIS A 105 15.98 -8.99 9.14
C HIS A 105 14.80 -9.28 10.08
N ILE A 106 13.72 -8.49 9.99
CA ILE A 106 12.46 -8.73 10.75
C ILE A 106 11.85 -10.10 10.38
N ASN A 107 12.04 -10.56 9.15
CA ASN A 107 11.59 -11.86 8.67
C ASN A 107 12.60 -13.00 8.93
N GLY A 108 13.73 -12.72 9.60
CA GLY A 108 14.76 -13.71 9.91
C GLY A 108 15.68 -14.05 8.73
N ILE A 109 15.64 -13.27 7.63
CA ILE A 109 16.52 -13.44 6.47
C ILE A 109 17.75 -12.57 6.66
N THR A 110 18.94 -13.18 6.69
CA THR A 110 20.22 -12.52 6.97
C THR A 110 21.31 -12.95 5.99
N GLY A 111 22.52 -12.41 6.15
CA GLY A 111 23.71 -12.82 5.40
C GLY A 111 23.65 -12.52 3.90
N SER A 112 24.26 -13.37 3.10
CA SER A 112 24.41 -13.18 1.65
C SER A 112 23.06 -13.18 0.91
N GLU A 113 22.11 -13.96 1.36
CA GLU A 113 20.75 -14.01 0.77
C GLU A 113 20.03 -12.66 0.94
N ALA A 114 20.08 -12.07 2.13
CA ALA A 114 19.52 -10.75 2.36
C ALA A 114 20.17 -9.69 1.48
N ALA A 115 21.51 -9.69 1.41
CA ALA A 115 22.26 -8.74 0.59
C ALA A 115 21.91 -8.86 -0.90
N LYS A 116 21.76 -10.09 -1.42
CA LYS A 116 21.34 -10.34 -2.80
C LYS A 116 19.95 -9.78 -3.08
N ARG A 117 18.99 -10.01 -2.17
CA ARG A 117 17.62 -9.49 -2.32
C ARG A 117 17.56 -7.96 -2.25
N VAL A 118 18.34 -7.34 -1.36
CA VAL A 118 18.42 -5.88 -1.27
C VAL A 118 18.91 -5.27 -2.57
N ARG A 119 20.01 -5.78 -3.14
CA ARG A 119 20.55 -5.26 -4.40
C ARG A 119 19.59 -5.46 -5.55
N ALA A 120 18.91 -6.60 -5.64
CA ALA A 120 17.87 -6.83 -6.64
C ALA A 120 16.69 -5.87 -6.49
N ALA A 121 16.29 -5.54 -5.26
CA ALA A 121 15.21 -4.57 -5.01
C ALA A 121 15.64 -3.14 -5.36
N LEU A 122 16.89 -2.75 -5.04
CA LEU A 122 17.44 -1.44 -5.41
C LEU A 122 17.63 -1.32 -6.92
N ASP A 123 18.07 -2.38 -7.59
CA ASP A 123 18.22 -2.44 -9.05
C ASP A 123 16.86 -2.23 -9.74
N LYS A 124 15.82 -2.91 -9.26
CA LYS A 124 14.45 -2.79 -9.81
C LYS A 124 13.89 -1.37 -9.78
N VAL A 125 14.34 -0.55 -8.85
CA VAL A 125 13.92 0.86 -8.72
C VAL A 125 14.98 1.84 -9.21
N GLY A 126 16.08 1.37 -9.85
CA GLY A 126 17.14 2.21 -10.41
C GLY A 126 18.04 2.89 -9.37
N LEU A 127 18.20 2.30 -8.19
CA LEU A 127 19.00 2.86 -7.09
C LEU A 127 20.20 2.00 -6.68
N LEU A 128 20.57 0.98 -7.47
CA LEU A 128 21.67 0.08 -7.10
C LEU A 128 23.01 0.83 -6.95
N ASN A 129 23.28 1.78 -7.83
CA ASN A 129 24.49 2.62 -7.79
C ASN A 129 24.53 3.57 -6.59
N LYS A 130 23.40 3.73 -5.86
CA LYS A 130 23.24 4.56 -4.67
C LYS A 130 23.05 3.74 -3.39
N GLU A 131 23.43 2.45 -3.38
CA GLU A 131 23.21 1.56 -2.23
C GLU A 131 23.81 2.10 -0.92
N LYS A 132 24.93 2.85 -1.01
CA LYS A 132 25.62 3.46 0.15
C LYS A 132 25.22 4.90 0.43
N ALA A 133 24.39 5.52 -0.42
CA ALA A 133 23.95 6.89 -0.22
C ALA A 133 22.99 7.03 0.97
N MET A 134 23.05 8.16 1.65
CA MET A 134 22.12 8.48 2.73
C MET A 134 20.83 9.06 2.14
N PRO A 135 19.64 8.76 2.70
CA PRO A 135 18.36 9.26 2.18
C PRO A 135 18.29 10.77 2.01
N ILE A 136 18.96 11.54 2.87
CA ILE A 136 18.99 13.00 2.81
C ILE A 136 19.65 13.52 1.52
N THR A 137 20.49 12.74 0.86
CA THR A 137 21.18 13.11 -0.38
C THR A 137 20.38 12.73 -1.64
N LEU A 138 19.25 12.07 -1.48
CA LEU A 138 18.39 11.65 -2.56
C LEU A 138 17.35 12.72 -2.90
N SER A 139 17.00 12.83 -4.18
CA SER A 139 15.83 13.59 -4.61
C SER A 139 14.53 12.99 -4.05
N GLY A 140 13.44 13.76 -4.03
CA GLY A 140 12.14 13.26 -3.56
C GLY A 140 11.66 12.00 -4.31
N GLY A 141 11.82 11.96 -5.63
CA GLY A 141 11.50 10.77 -6.43
C GLY A 141 12.41 9.57 -6.12
N GLU A 142 13.69 9.79 -5.79
CA GLU A 142 14.59 8.73 -5.36
C GLU A 142 14.24 8.21 -3.96
N GLN A 143 13.85 9.09 -3.05
CA GLN A 143 13.35 8.71 -1.73
C GLN A 143 12.09 7.85 -1.84
N GLN A 144 11.18 8.21 -2.74
CA GLN A 144 9.99 7.42 -3.04
C GLN A 144 10.37 6.04 -3.57
N ARG A 145 11.28 5.95 -4.55
CA ARG A 145 11.77 4.67 -5.07
C ARG A 145 12.46 3.83 -3.99
N LEU A 146 13.21 4.45 -3.08
CA LEU A 146 13.82 3.77 -1.94
C LEU A 146 12.74 3.19 -0.99
N ALA A 147 11.68 3.94 -0.71
CA ALA A 147 10.55 3.47 0.08
C ALA A 147 9.84 2.27 -0.58
N ILE A 148 9.70 2.29 -1.91
CA ILE A 148 9.15 1.17 -2.67
C ILE A 148 10.08 -0.06 -2.57
N ALA A 149 11.39 0.11 -2.81
CA ALA A 149 12.35 -0.99 -2.69
C ALA A 149 12.27 -1.67 -1.31
N ARG A 150 12.21 -0.86 -0.23
CA ARG A 150 12.03 -1.35 1.13
C ARG A 150 10.71 -2.10 1.32
N ALA A 151 9.62 -1.62 0.72
CA ALA A 151 8.32 -2.25 0.85
C ALA A 151 8.24 -3.61 0.15
N VAL A 152 8.96 -3.79 -0.96
CA VAL A 152 8.83 -4.99 -1.81
C VAL A 152 9.91 -6.05 -1.57
N VAL A 153 11.01 -5.72 -0.86
CA VAL A 153 12.17 -6.60 -0.68
C VAL A 153 11.82 -7.95 -0.02
N SER A 154 10.83 -7.96 0.86
CA SER A 154 10.33 -9.17 1.54
C SER A 154 9.34 -9.98 0.72
N ARG A 155 9.04 -9.58 -0.52
CA ARG A 155 8.04 -10.20 -1.40
C ARG A 155 6.66 -10.29 -0.73
N PRO A 156 6.06 -9.15 -0.38
CA PRO A 156 4.76 -9.12 0.28
C PRO A 156 3.66 -9.66 -0.64
N SER A 157 2.60 -10.23 -0.07
CA SER A 157 1.40 -10.61 -0.82
C SER A 157 0.44 -9.44 -1.04
N ILE A 158 0.59 -8.37 -0.26
CA ILE A 158 -0.22 -7.14 -0.35
C ILE A 158 0.71 -5.94 -0.32
N LEU A 159 0.59 -5.07 -1.32
CA LEU A 159 1.29 -3.80 -1.40
C LEU A 159 0.29 -2.65 -1.19
N ILE A 160 0.56 -1.78 -0.24
CA ILE A 160 -0.30 -0.65 0.11
C ILE A 160 0.49 0.63 -0.05
N ALA A 161 -0.02 1.57 -0.84
CA ALA A 161 0.61 2.85 -1.09
C ALA A 161 -0.35 4.00 -0.78
N ASP A 162 0.06 4.91 0.09
CA ASP A 162 -0.69 6.13 0.43
C ASP A 162 -0.07 7.31 -0.30
N GLU A 163 -0.79 7.83 -1.31
CA GLU A 163 -0.41 8.97 -2.15
C GLU A 163 1.01 8.86 -2.77
N PRO A 164 1.34 7.73 -3.43
CA PRO A 164 2.72 7.45 -3.84
C PRO A 164 3.25 8.36 -4.94
N THR A 165 2.39 9.15 -5.58
CA THR A 165 2.73 10.04 -6.71
C THR A 165 2.40 11.51 -6.44
N GLY A 166 1.93 11.85 -5.25
CA GLY A 166 1.33 13.16 -4.94
C GLY A 166 2.26 14.38 -5.10
N ASN A 167 3.58 14.19 -5.01
CA ASN A 167 4.57 15.27 -5.11
C ASN A 167 5.55 15.08 -6.28
N LEU A 168 5.18 14.25 -7.26
CA LEU A 168 6.02 13.91 -8.40
C LEU A 168 5.46 14.52 -9.69
N ASP A 169 6.33 14.85 -10.64
CA ASP A 169 5.90 15.19 -11.98
C ASP A 169 5.30 13.97 -12.71
N ALA A 170 4.63 14.21 -13.83
CA ALA A 170 3.86 13.19 -14.54
C ALA A 170 4.74 12.01 -15.03
N SER A 171 6.00 12.27 -15.40
CA SER A 171 6.89 11.21 -15.87
C SER A 171 7.31 10.29 -14.76
N TYR A 172 7.73 10.82 -13.61
CA TYR A 172 8.05 10.03 -12.42
C TYR A 172 6.82 9.30 -11.84
N ALA A 173 5.65 9.94 -11.90
CA ALA A 173 4.39 9.31 -11.49
C ALA A 173 4.08 8.08 -12.34
N ALA A 174 4.29 8.17 -13.67
CA ALA A 174 4.11 7.04 -14.59
C ALA A 174 5.10 5.88 -14.29
N ASP A 175 6.36 6.19 -14.00
CA ASP A 175 7.37 5.19 -13.62
C ASP A 175 6.97 4.44 -12.34
N ILE A 176 6.52 5.16 -11.31
CA ILE A 176 6.05 4.58 -10.05
C ILE A 176 4.82 3.68 -10.29
N MET A 177 3.86 4.14 -11.10
CA MET A 177 2.70 3.32 -11.45
C MET A 177 3.09 2.08 -12.27
N GLY A 178 4.08 2.18 -13.16
CA GLY A 178 4.66 1.05 -13.87
C GLY A 178 5.22 -0.03 -12.93
N ILE A 179 5.87 0.38 -11.83
CA ILE A 179 6.34 -0.54 -10.80
C ILE A 179 5.16 -1.26 -10.13
N PHE A 180 4.09 -0.56 -9.76
CA PHE A 180 2.91 -1.17 -9.14
C PHE A 180 2.19 -2.14 -10.07
N HIS A 181 2.04 -1.79 -11.35
CA HIS A 181 1.51 -2.70 -12.37
C HIS A 181 2.36 -3.97 -12.52
N ALA A 182 3.69 -3.85 -12.50
CA ALA A 182 4.58 -5.01 -12.57
C ALA A 182 4.41 -5.95 -11.36
N PHE A 183 4.15 -5.42 -10.15
CA PHE A 183 3.83 -6.25 -8.98
C PHE A 183 2.46 -6.90 -9.09
N HIS A 184 1.47 -6.17 -9.57
CA HIS A 184 0.13 -6.71 -9.82
C HIS A 184 0.18 -7.88 -10.83
N GLN A 185 0.91 -7.73 -11.95
CA GLN A 185 1.05 -8.78 -12.97
C GLN A 185 1.64 -10.10 -12.45
N VAL A 186 2.42 -10.06 -11.37
CA VAL A 186 2.94 -11.27 -10.72
C VAL A 186 2.07 -11.75 -9.55
N GLY A 187 0.83 -11.26 -9.45
CA GLY A 187 -0.19 -11.73 -8.51
C GLY A 187 -0.17 -11.07 -7.12
N VAL A 188 0.59 -9.99 -6.93
CA VAL A 188 0.53 -9.20 -5.69
C VAL A 188 -0.75 -8.37 -5.69
N THR A 189 -1.49 -8.40 -4.58
CA THR A 189 -2.62 -7.47 -4.38
C THR A 189 -2.06 -6.07 -4.14
N VAL A 190 -2.44 -5.10 -4.97
CA VAL A 190 -1.94 -3.73 -4.91
C VAL A 190 -3.07 -2.76 -4.59
N ILE A 191 -2.89 -1.94 -3.56
CA ILE A 191 -3.88 -0.94 -3.12
C ILE A 191 -3.21 0.41 -3.11
N VAL A 192 -3.70 1.34 -3.92
CA VAL A 192 -3.15 2.68 -4.08
C VAL A 192 -4.18 3.73 -3.71
N ALA A 193 -3.93 4.49 -2.65
CA ALA A 193 -4.72 5.68 -2.36
C ALA A 193 -4.16 6.88 -3.15
N THR A 194 -5.04 7.59 -3.84
CA THR A 194 -4.68 8.77 -4.62
C THR A 194 -5.83 9.77 -4.71
N HIS A 195 -5.53 11.05 -4.88
CA HIS A 195 -6.52 12.08 -5.21
C HIS A 195 -6.49 12.47 -6.69
N GLY A 196 -5.55 11.95 -7.49
CA GLY A 196 -5.41 12.24 -8.92
C GLY A 196 -5.88 11.07 -9.81
N ALA A 197 -6.25 11.39 -11.04
CA ALA A 197 -6.64 10.42 -12.06
C ALA A 197 -5.43 9.71 -12.73
N LEU A 198 -4.20 10.06 -12.36
CA LEU A 198 -2.97 9.53 -12.95
C LEU A 198 -2.85 8.02 -12.65
N GLY A 199 -2.80 7.22 -13.70
CA GLY A 199 -2.68 5.76 -13.62
C GLY A 199 -4.01 4.99 -13.63
N MET A 200 -5.15 5.69 -13.65
CA MET A 200 -6.49 5.07 -13.73
C MET A 200 -6.96 4.81 -15.17
N SER A 201 -6.16 5.23 -16.19
CA SER A 201 -6.53 5.07 -17.58
C SER A 201 -6.34 3.64 -18.07
N ALA A 202 -7.39 3.06 -18.63
CA ALA A 202 -7.43 1.94 -19.58
C ALA A 202 -7.37 0.49 -19.07
N VAL A 203 -7.38 0.20 -17.76
CA VAL A 203 -7.59 -1.18 -17.29
C VAL A 203 -8.79 -1.20 -16.36
N GLN A 204 -9.57 -2.27 -16.39
CA GLN A 204 -10.71 -2.53 -15.48
C GLN A 204 -10.21 -2.58 -14.03
N ASN A 205 -10.02 -1.40 -13.44
CA ASN A 205 -9.51 -1.26 -12.08
C ASN A 205 -10.69 -1.21 -11.10
N HIS A 206 -10.57 -1.94 -10.02
CA HIS A 206 -11.49 -1.82 -8.90
C HIS A 206 -11.24 -0.46 -8.21
N VAL A 207 -12.23 0.43 -8.21
CA VAL A 207 -12.13 1.76 -7.61
C VAL A 207 -13.05 1.85 -6.40
N LEU A 208 -12.46 2.18 -5.25
CA LEU A 208 -13.17 2.50 -4.01
C LEU A 208 -13.16 4.02 -3.84
N HIS A 209 -14.29 4.67 -4.09
CA HIS A 209 -14.39 6.12 -3.92
C HIS A 209 -14.90 6.47 -2.52
N LEU A 210 -14.12 7.27 -1.79
CA LEU A 210 -14.47 7.77 -0.46
C LEU A 210 -14.90 9.24 -0.52
N ASN A 211 -16.05 9.51 0.06
CA ASN A 211 -16.54 10.88 0.29
C ASN A 211 -16.98 11.03 1.74
N GLN A 212 -16.31 11.91 2.51
CA GLN A 212 -16.60 12.19 3.93
C GLN A 212 -16.77 10.91 4.78
N GLY A 213 -15.89 9.94 4.60
CA GLY A 213 -15.91 8.67 5.32
C GLY A 213 -16.91 7.64 4.81
N GLN A 214 -17.73 7.97 3.82
CA GLN A 214 -18.65 7.03 3.18
C GLN A 214 -18.02 6.48 1.91
N LEU A 215 -18.21 5.17 1.70
CA LEU A 215 -17.78 4.49 0.49
C LEU A 215 -18.89 4.52 -0.55
N THR A 216 -18.58 5.08 -1.73
CA THR A 216 -19.37 4.92 -2.93
C THR A 216 -18.59 4.02 -3.88
N GLN A 217 -19.10 2.82 -4.15
CA GLN A 217 -18.45 1.90 -5.09
C GLN A 217 -18.63 2.40 -6.52
N THR A 218 -17.54 2.42 -7.28
CA THR A 218 -17.60 2.44 -8.73
C THR A 218 -17.07 1.11 -9.22
N GLN A 219 -17.89 0.42 -10.02
CA GLN A 219 -17.80 -0.97 -10.42
C GLN A 219 -16.45 -1.43 -10.95
N SER A 220 -16.07 -2.67 -10.59
CA SER A 220 -15.29 -3.54 -11.46
C SER A 220 -16.14 -3.86 -12.68
N GLY A 221 -15.66 -3.52 -13.89
CA GLY A 221 -16.38 -3.81 -15.12
C GLY A 221 -16.49 -5.31 -15.39
N LEU A 222 -17.58 -5.90 -14.98
CA LEU A 222 -18.15 -7.15 -15.48
C LEU A 222 -19.66 -7.02 -15.39
N ASP A 223 -20.25 -6.22 -16.26
CA ASP A 223 -21.66 -6.36 -16.59
C ASP A 223 -21.84 -6.24 -18.10
N GLY A 224 -22.06 -7.40 -18.70
CA GLY A 224 -23.10 -7.71 -19.64
C GLY A 224 -23.05 -7.00 -20.99
N VAL A 225 -22.32 -7.56 -21.93
CA VAL A 225 -22.81 -7.59 -23.30
C VAL A 225 -24.07 -8.48 -23.32
N HIS A 226 -25.22 -7.89 -23.10
CA HIS A 226 -26.48 -8.47 -23.62
C HIS A 226 -26.63 -8.02 -25.06
N HIS A 227 -26.45 -8.98 -25.97
CA HIS A 227 -26.93 -8.90 -27.33
C HIS A 227 -28.44 -8.87 -27.29
N GLU A 228 -29.04 -7.85 -27.88
CA GLU A 228 -30.26 -7.95 -28.69
C GLU A 228 -29.93 -7.70 -30.16
#